data_b610bb1a958e44efb6a4ff6bbcdc4a4b
#
_entry.id   b610bb1a958e44efb6a4ff6bbcdc4a4b
#
_cell.length_a   1.000
_cell.length_b   1.000
_cell.length_c   1.000
_cell.angle_alpha   90.00
_cell.angle_beta   90.00
_cell.angle_gamma   90.00
#
_symmetry.space_group_name_H-M   'P 1'
#
loop_
_entity.id
_entity.type
_entity.pdbx_description
1 polymer ?
#
loop_
_entity_poly.entity_id
_entity_poly.type
_entity_poly.pdbx_seq_one_letter_code
_entity_poly.pdbx_strand_id
1 'polypeptide(L)'
;MQLPVEVVNGALGAFPVTIAALAVFAMIGFAGWRLSFALRDATNIPESSILVAQAIAGIALSFFAITFSSDPYAYVIFARAHGVFRLNPYIFFGPIGIIRDTVLHQCLAFYGDPPPSDVYGPLWTIVEGIIGRLETASSLWLQFWTQRVFAVAGAVACTAGVLRLLANAAPAARRFGASLFAFHPLVLWESAIGGHNDFLMLACAVWAFATVDAYPILAGILLGCAIGIKFVPVLLVPVLVARVIRTSDVANGLMCGALALGVPLATFAPFWTGTATLLPLLTAEARLGISPTWLLNIPFLARGITNLPIAAGMHGSYLASLSWGHLFQYVLDLAVLAVVISVTVAVARGASLRTVWRIVTAFIWTLPSVNSWYVIWLMPAVAFGDAWGTYAWWFGALAALHYAVDSGAVGGVSGAVAWAASITVVFMGLPIVIALGARRRPGAQHEQAHAG
;
A
#
# COMPACT_ATOMS: atom_id res chain seq x y z
N MET A 1 11.59 -20.57 11.22
CA MET A 1 11.30 -20.80 9.80
C MET A 1 10.11 -19.93 9.44
N GLN A 2 10.17 -19.12 8.39
CA GLN A 2 9.01 -18.40 7.88
C GLN A 2 8.38 -19.28 6.80
N LEU A 3 7.09 -19.52 6.92
CA LEU A 3 6.35 -20.38 5.97
C LEU A 3 5.27 -19.55 5.28
N PRO A 4 5.13 -19.66 3.95
CA PRO A 4 3.97 -19.14 3.24
C PRO A 4 2.68 -19.77 3.78
N VAL A 5 1.60 -19.00 3.83
CA VAL A 5 0.30 -19.50 4.32
C VAL A 5 -0.20 -20.68 3.50
N GLU A 6 0.09 -20.72 2.21
CA GLU A 6 -0.29 -21.79 1.29
C GLU A 6 0.35 -23.13 1.69
N VAL A 7 1.63 -23.09 2.11
CA VAL A 7 2.34 -24.30 2.58
C VAL A 7 1.74 -24.82 3.88
N VAL A 8 1.41 -23.91 4.80
CA VAL A 8 0.83 -24.30 6.10
C VAL A 8 -0.61 -24.81 5.91
N ASN A 9 -1.40 -24.15 5.06
CA ASN A 9 -2.75 -24.61 4.71
C ASN A 9 -2.73 -25.98 4.01
N GLY A 10 -1.79 -26.20 3.10
CA GLY A 10 -1.62 -27.49 2.43
C GLY A 10 -1.31 -28.64 3.41
N ALA A 11 -0.54 -28.36 4.44
CA ALA A 11 -0.19 -29.36 5.47
C ALA A 11 -1.32 -29.65 6.46
N LEU A 12 -2.20 -28.67 6.74
CA LEU A 12 -3.25 -28.77 7.76
C LEU A 12 -4.67 -28.96 7.17
N GLY A 13 -4.79 -28.99 5.82
CA GLY A 13 -6.09 -28.89 5.15
C GLY A 13 -6.57 -27.45 5.05
N ALA A 14 -7.07 -27.06 3.90
CA ALA A 14 -7.11 -25.70 3.33
C ALA A 14 -7.69 -24.54 4.17
N PHE A 15 -8.29 -24.76 5.33
CA PHE A 15 -9.09 -23.70 5.98
C PHE A 15 -8.66 -23.21 7.37
N PRO A 16 -8.08 -24.01 8.27
CA PRO A 16 -8.00 -23.62 9.69
C PRO A 16 -7.08 -22.43 9.93
N VAL A 17 -5.99 -22.30 9.18
CA VAL A 17 -5.02 -21.21 9.37
C VAL A 17 -5.58 -19.88 8.87
N THR A 18 -6.23 -19.87 7.72
CA THR A 18 -6.87 -18.66 7.17
C THR A 18 -8.01 -18.17 8.06
N ILE A 19 -8.86 -19.07 8.56
CA ILE A 19 -9.94 -18.73 9.50
C ILE A 19 -9.36 -18.17 10.79
N ALA A 20 -8.33 -18.81 11.35
CA ALA A 20 -7.65 -18.33 12.55
C ALA A 20 -7.03 -16.93 12.32
N ALA A 21 -6.39 -16.71 11.18
CA ALA A 21 -5.83 -15.41 10.81
C ALA A 21 -6.90 -14.33 10.72
N LEU A 22 -8.03 -14.61 10.06
CA LEU A 22 -9.16 -13.67 9.96
C LEU A 22 -9.79 -13.40 11.32
N ALA A 23 -9.87 -14.40 12.21
CA ALA A 23 -10.35 -14.20 13.57
C ALA A 23 -9.41 -13.32 14.38
N VAL A 24 -8.08 -13.53 14.27
CA VAL A 24 -7.06 -12.66 14.90
C VAL A 24 -7.15 -11.24 14.35
N PHE A 25 -7.28 -11.07 13.04
CA PHE A 25 -7.46 -9.77 12.40
C PHE A 25 -8.71 -9.05 12.92
N ALA A 26 -9.84 -9.76 13.03
CA ALA A 26 -11.07 -9.20 13.55
C ALA A 26 -10.94 -8.82 15.05
N MET A 27 -10.24 -9.62 15.85
CA MET A 27 -9.96 -9.30 17.26
C MET A 27 -9.08 -8.06 17.39
N ILE A 28 -8.03 -7.94 16.57
CA ILE A 28 -7.19 -6.73 16.52
C ILE A 28 -8.05 -5.52 16.16
N GLY A 29 -8.92 -5.64 15.15
CA GLY A 29 -9.83 -4.58 14.74
C GLY A 29 -10.78 -4.12 15.85
N PHE A 30 -11.40 -5.07 16.54
CA PHE A 30 -12.29 -4.76 17.65
C PHE A 30 -11.54 -4.13 18.82
N ALA A 31 -10.40 -4.68 19.21
CA ALA A 31 -9.58 -4.15 20.30
C ALA A 31 -9.07 -2.73 19.97
N GLY A 32 -8.56 -2.53 18.75
CA GLY A 32 -8.08 -1.22 18.29
C GLY A 32 -9.19 -0.17 18.24
N TRP A 33 -10.37 -0.54 17.76
CA TRP A 33 -11.53 0.33 17.75
C TRP A 33 -11.95 0.74 19.18
N ARG A 34 -12.07 -0.24 20.11
CA ARG A 34 -12.37 0.02 21.52
C ARG A 34 -11.32 0.92 22.17
N LEU A 35 -10.03 0.65 21.93
CA LEU A 35 -8.92 1.45 22.43
C LEU A 35 -8.98 2.89 21.92
N SER A 36 -9.34 3.10 20.65
CA SER A 36 -9.46 4.44 20.06
C SER A 36 -10.52 5.28 20.77
N PHE A 37 -11.67 4.69 21.12
CA PHE A 37 -12.69 5.39 21.91
C PHE A 37 -12.22 5.69 23.33
N ALA A 38 -11.54 4.76 23.98
CA ALA A 38 -10.99 5.00 25.31
C ALA A 38 -9.94 6.13 25.30
N LEU A 39 -9.08 6.16 24.28
CA LEU A 39 -8.05 7.21 24.12
C LEU A 39 -8.65 8.57 23.75
N ARG A 40 -9.79 8.63 23.06
CA ARG A 40 -10.50 9.88 22.79
C ARG A 40 -10.85 10.60 24.10
N ASP A 41 -11.38 9.85 25.04
CA ASP A 41 -11.94 10.38 26.28
C ASP A 41 -10.88 10.55 27.40
N ALA A 42 -9.69 9.98 27.20
CA ALA A 42 -8.60 10.06 28.16
C ALA A 42 -7.87 11.41 28.09
N THR A 43 -8.07 12.27 29.08
CA THR A 43 -7.46 13.61 29.13
C THR A 43 -5.98 13.62 29.55
N ASN A 44 -5.54 12.61 30.31
CA ASN A 44 -4.22 12.56 30.94
C ASN A 44 -3.19 11.71 30.18
N ILE A 45 -3.56 11.15 29.03
CA ILE A 45 -2.66 10.30 28.23
C ILE A 45 -1.99 11.17 27.16
N PRO A 46 -0.67 11.29 27.15
CA PRO A 46 0.05 12.01 26.10
C PRO A 46 -0.06 11.28 24.77
N GLU A 47 -0.09 12.04 23.66
CA GLU A 47 -0.22 11.49 22.30
C GLU A 47 0.93 10.55 21.93
N SER A 48 2.13 10.78 22.51
CA SER A 48 3.29 9.88 22.36
C SER A 48 3.00 8.44 22.81
N SER A 49 2.08 8.24 23.76
CA SER A 49 1.68 6.90 24.21
C SER A 49 1.04 6.08 23.10
N ILE A 50 0.37 6.72 22.13
CA ILE A 50 -0.18 6.04 20.93
C ILE A 50 0.97 5.46 20.10
N LEU A 51 2.04 6.25 19.89
CA LEU A 51 3.20 5.82 19.12
C LEU A 51 3.93 4.64 19.82
N VAL A 52 4.13 4.75 21.12
CA VAL A 52 4.77 3.69 21.91
C VAL A 52 3.93 2.41 21.90
N ALA A 53 2.62 2.52 22.14
CA ALA A 53 1.72 1.36 22.12
C ALA A 53 1.67 0.70 20.74
N GLN A 54 1.63 1.49 19.66
CA GLN A 54 1.69 0.97 18.29
C GLN A 54 3.03 0.26 18.03
N ALA A 55 4.14 0.84 18.44
CA ALA A 55 5.47 0.22 18.28
C ALA A 55 5.54 -1.12 19.05
N ILE A 56 5.09 -1.16 20.30
CA ILE A 56 5.07 -2.39 21.11
C ILE A 56 4.19 -3.46 20.45
N ALA A 57 2.97 -3.10 20.05
CA ALA A 57 2.05 -4.02 19.38
C ALA A 57 2.63 -4.53 18.04
N GLY A 58 3.20 -3.63 17.24
CA GLY A 58 3.83 -3.97 15.96
C GLY A 58 5.02 -4.90 16.14
N ILE A 59 5.92 -4.60 17.07
CA ILE A 59 7.08 -5.47 17.36
C ILE A 59 6.62 -6.84 17.88
N ALA A 60 5.64 -6.89 18.79
CA ALA A 60 5.10 -8.16 19.28
C ALA A 60 4.52 -9.02 18.14
N LEU A 61 3.73 -8.42 17.24
CA LEU A 61 3.16 -9.11 16.09
C LEU A 61 4.23 -9.50 15.04
N SER A 62 5.36 -8.79 14.97
CA SER A 62 6.41 -9.08 13.98
C SER A 62 7.10 -10.44 14.19
N PHE A 63 6.94 -11.06 15.35
CA PHE A 63 7.41 -12.43 15.61
C PHE A 63 6.51 -13.52 15.03
N PHE A 64 5.39 -13.16 14.41
CA PHE A 64 4.49 -14.14 13.79
C PHE A 64 5.21 -14.92 12.69
N ALA A 65 5.12 -16.24 12.73
CA ALA A 65 5.96 -17.11 11.90
C ALA A 65 5.45 -17.32 10.47
N ILE A 66 4.19 -16.95 10.19
CA ILE A 66 3.55 -17.17 8.89
C ILE A 66 3.55 -15.86 8.10
N THR A 67 3.82 -15.91 6.81
CA THR A 67 3.67 -14.78 5.88
C THR A 67 2.47 -15.02 4.96
N PHE A 68 1.74 -13.94 4.67
CA PHE A 68 0.55 -13.93 3.82
C PHE A 68 0.81 -13.25 2.46
N SER A 69 2.04 -12.82 2.22
CA SER A 69 2.45 -12.19 0.97
C SER A 69 3.78 -12.77 0.50
N SER A 70 3.99 -12.81 -0.81
CA SER A 70 5.27 -13.17 -1.41
C SER A 70 6.28 -12.00 -1.41
N ASP A 71 5.84 -10.77 -1.17
CA ASP A 71 6.69 -9.57 -1.24
C ASP A 71 7.93 -9.64 -0.32
N PRO A 72 7.86 -10.14 0.95
CA PRO A 72 9.06 -10.29 1.77
C PRO A 72 10.14 -11.17 1.16
N TYR A 73 9.75 -12.20 0.39
CA TYR A 73 10.72 -13.04 -0.35
C TYR A 73 11.37 -12.23 -1.47
N ALA A 74 10.59 -11.42 -2.21
CA ALA A 74 11.10 -10.52 -3.24
C ALA A 74 12.13 -9.54 -2.66
N TYR A 75 11.81 -8.90 -1.52
CA TYR A 75 12.73 -7.98 -0.84
C TYR A 75 14.05 -8.65 -0.51
N VAL A 76 14.03 -9.86 0.05
CA VAL A 76 15.26 -10.60 0.35
C VAL A 76 16.03 -10.99 -0.91
N ILE A 77 15.34 -11.40 -1.99
CA ILE A 77 15.97 -11.71 -3.28
C ILE A 77 16.70 -10.47 -3.82
N PHE A 78 16.04 -9.32 -3.87
CA PHE A 78 16.64 -8.09 -4.40
C PHE A 78 17.72 -7.53 -3.47
N ALA A 79 17.54 -7.62 -2.15
CA ALA A 79 18.56 -7.27 -1.16
C ALA A 79 19.86 -8.07 -1.39
N ARG A 80 19.75 -9.36 -1.61
CA ARG A 80 20.91 -10.22 -1.87
C ARG A 80 21.47 -10.03 -3.27
N ALA A 81 20.62 -9.99 -4.30
CA ALA A 81 21.04 -9.76 -5.67
C ALA A 81 21.86 -8.46 -5.79
N HIS A 82 21.34 -7.34 -5.27
CA HIS A 82 22.02 -6.05 -5.32
C HIS A 82 23.13 -5.93 -4.26
N GLY A 83 22.80 -6.22 -3.00
CA GLY A 83 23.70 -5.97 -1.88
C GLY A 83 24.90 -6.90 -1.84
N VAL A 84 24.68 -8.20 -2.04
CA VAL A 84 25.71 -9.24 -1.91
C VAL A 84 26.38 -9.52 -3.26
N PHE A 85 25.58 -9.78 -4.30
CA PHE A 85 26.08 -10.26 -5.59
C PHE A 85 26.30 -9.15 -6.61
N ARG A 86 26.01 -7.89 -6.30
CA ARG A 86 26.21 -6.71 -7.14
C ARG A 86 25.47 -6.77 -8.49
N LEU A 87 24.39 -7.53 -8.54
CA LEU A 87 23.51 -7.57 -9.70
C LEU A 87 22.65 -6.31 -9.75
N ASN A 88 22.30 -5.88 -10.97
CA ASN A 88 21.31 -4.81 -11.14
C ASN A 88 19.90 -5.43 -11.16
N PRO A 89 19.05 -5.21 -10.14
CA PRO A 89 17.76 -5.88 -10.05
C PRO A 89 16.72 -5.34 -11.04
N TYR A 90 16.99 -4.19 -11.71
CA TYR A 90 16.11 -3.60 -12.71
C TYR A 90 16.28 -4.17 -14.12
N ILE A 91 17.25 -5.04 -14.32
CA ILE A 91 17.41 -5.75 -15.60
C ILE A 91 17.07 -7.22 -15.41
N PHE A 92 16.55 -7.85 -16.48
CA PHE A 92 16.33 -9.28 -16.44
C PHE A 92 17.69 -10.01 -16.37
N PHE A 93 17.87 -10.76 -15.32
CA PHE A 93 19.03 -11.61 -15.14
C PHE A 93 18.56 -13.07 -15.10
N GLY A 94 18.36 -13.75 -16.05
CA GLY A 94 18.05 -15.19 -16.11
C GLY A 94 17.96 -15.95 -14.77
N PRO A 95 18.01 -17.26 -14.74
CA PRO A 95 18.01 -18.03 -13.49
C PRO A 95 19.21 -17.68 -12.62
N ILE A 96 18.98 -17.34 -11.34
CA ILE A 96 20.02 -17.02 -10.36
C ILE A 96 20.23 -18.13 -9.32
N GLY A 97 19.47 -19.22 -9.40
CA GLY A 97 19.62 -20.39 -8.54
C GLY A 97 20.97 -21.13 -8.66
N ILE A 98 21.79 -20.78 -9.68
CA ILE A 98 23.19 -21.23 -9.78
C ILE A 98 24.09 -20.59 -8.71
N ILE A 99 23.69 -19.47 -8.12
CA ILE A 99 24.43 -18.80 -7.05
C ILE A 99 24.31 -19.66 -5.79
N ARG A 100 25.42 -20.06 -5.21
CA ARG A 100 25.46 -20.87 -3.98
C ARG A 100 25.17 -20.02 -2.75
N ASP A 101 23.88 -19.77 -2.52
CA ASP A 101 23.38 -19.00 -1.38
C ASP A 101 22.11 -19.65 -0.84
N THR A 102 22.18 -20.16 0.37
CA THR A 102 21.07 -20.92 0.99
C THR A 102 19.82 -20.06 1.20
N VAL A 103 19.98 -18.79 1.59
CA VAL A 103 18.83 -17.89 1.82
C VAL A 103 18.17 -17.53 0.51
N LEU A 104 18.99 -17.24 -0.53
CA LEU A 104 18.46 -16.96 -1.86
C LEU A 104 17.67 -18.16 -2.40
N HIS A 105 18.21 -19.38 -2.27
CA HIS A 105 17.50 -20.59 -2.70
C HIS A 105 16.18 -20.81 -1.96
N GLN A 106 16.13 -20.53 -0.65
CA GLN A 106 14.89 -20.60 0.11
C GLN A 106 13.84 -19.60 -0.41
N CYS A 107 14.26 -18.39 -0.79
CA CYS A 107 13.35 -17.41 -1.35
C CYS A 107 12.88 -17.79 -2.77
N LEU A 108 13.80 -18.23 -3.64
CA LEU A 108 13.48 -18.65 -5.01
C LEU A 108 12.55 -19.85 -5.06
N ALA A 109 12.60 -20.74 -4.07
CA ALA A 109 11.68 -21.88 -3.97
C ALA A 109 10.22 -21.45 -3.83
N PHE A 110 9.94 -20.27 -3.28
CA PHE A 110 8.59 -19.74 -3.12
C PHE A 110 8.23 -18.63 -4.13
N TYR A 111 9.23 -17.87 -4.57
CA TYR A 111 9.00 -16.74 -5.47
C TYR A 111 9.21 -17.07 -6.96
N GLY A 112 9.97 -18.13 -7.24
CA GLY A 112 10.32 -18.56 -8.60
C GLY A 112 11.73 -18.19 -9.02
N ASP A 113 12.28 -18.97 -9.98
CA ASP A 113 13.58 -18.75 -10.61
C ASP A 113 13.44 -18.93 -12.14
N PRO A 114 13.68 -17.91 -12.97
CA PRO A 114 14.20 -16.59 -12.61
C PRO A 114 13.16 -15.73 -11.86
N PRO A 115 13.59 -14.95 -10.85
CA PRO A 115 12.73 -13.96 -10.25
C PRO A 115 12.42 -12.86 -11.27
N PRO A 116 11.26 -12.20 -11.19
CA PRO A 116 11.00 -11.02 -11.99
C PRO A 116 11.99 -9.91 -11.64
N SER A 117 12.18 -8.95 -12.55
CA SER A 117 12.97 -7.77 -12.26
C SER A 117 12.27 -6.91 -11.19
N ASP A 118 13.06 -6.12 -10.46
CA ASP A 118 12.56 -5.25 -9.40
C ASP A 118 11.58 -4.21 -9.95
N VAL A 119 10.46 -4.05 -9.28
CA VAL A 119 9.38 -3.10 -9.61
C VAL A 119 9.26 -1.98 -8.56
N TYR A 120 10.04 -2.05 -7.50
CA TYR A 120 10.07 -1.03 -6.45
C TYR A 120 10.92 0.17 -6.86
N GLY A 121 10.80 1.26 -6.11
CA GLY A 121 11.57 2.46 -6.37
C GLY A 121 13.04 2.32 -5.95
N PRO A 122 13.95 3.06 -6.61
CA PRO A 122 15.40 2.89 -6.47
C PRO A 122 15.93 3.18 -5.06
N LEU A 123 15.29 4.06 -4.31
CA LEU A 123 15.68 4.31 -2.93
C LEU A 123 15.43 3.07 -2.06
N TRP A 124 14.33 2.35 -2.29
CA TRP A 124 14.07 1.10 -1.58
C TRP A 124 15.10 0.04 -1.94
N THR A 125 15.40 -0.14 -3.21
CA THR A 125 16.44 -1.07 -3.69
C THR A 125 17.81 -0.79 -3.07
N ILE A 126 18.18 0.49 -2.90
CA ILE A 126 19.42 0.87 -2.21
C ILE A 126 19.36 0.45 -0.73
N VAL A 127 18.24 0.72 -0.05
CA VAL A 127 18.05 0.34 1.37
C VAL A 127 18.13 -1.18 1.53
N GLU A 128 17.42 -1.93 0.67
CA GLU A 128 17.50 -3.40 0.65
C GLU A 128 18.92 -3.90 0.41
N GLY A 129 19.63 -3.31 -0.54
CA GLY A 129 21.02 -3.66 -0.82
C GLY A 129 21.95 -3.44 0.38
N ILE A 130 21.73 -2.38 1.17
CA ILE A 130 22.45 -2.13 2.42
C ILE A 130 22.10 -3.21 3.46
N ILE A 131 20.81 -3.50 3.65
CA ILE A 131 20.33 -4.55 4.56
C ILE A 131 20.93 -5.90 4.17
N GLY A 132 20.87 -6.27 2.88
CA GLY A 132 21.43 -7.53 2.37
C GLY A 132 22.92 -7.69 2.66
N ARG A 133 23.70 -6.59 2.59
CA ARG A 133 25.12 -6.60 2.97
C ARG A 133 25.34 -6.79 4.46
N LEU A 134 24.59 -6.10 5.28
CA LEU A 134 24.69 -6.17 6.73
C LEU A 134 24.26 -7.56 7.24
N GLU A 135 23.31 -8.16 6.57
CA GLU A 135 22.71 -9.44 6.95
C GLU A 135 23.17 -10.63 6.11
N THR A 136 24.34 -10.54 5.45
CA THR A 136 24.83 -11.58 4.54
C THR A 136 24.90 -12.97 5.19
N ALA A 137 25.27 -13.06 6.46
CA ALA A 137 25.36 -14.31 7.23
C ALA A 137 24.07 -14.64 8.02
N SER A 138 23.03 -13.82 7.91
CA SER A 138 21.81 -13.97 8.70
C SER A 138 20.88 -15.05 8.14
N SER A 139 20.05 -15.62 9.00
CA SER A 139 18.99 -16.53 8.60
C SER A 139 17.86 -15.77 7.85
N LEU A 140 17.11 -16.50 7.02
CA LEU A 140 15.93 -15.95 6.34
C LEU A 140 14.93 -15.33 7.35
N TRP A 141 14.78 -15.95 8.52
CA TRP A 141 13.88 -15.42 9.57
C TRP A 141 14.32 -14.03 10.03
N LEU A 142 15.61 -13.80 10.26
CA LEU A 142 16.12 -12.50 10.70
C LEU A 142 15.92 -11.44 9.60
N GLN A 143 16.17 -11.79 8.34
CA GLN A 143 15.98 -10.88 7.21
C GLN A 143 14.50 -10.47 7.07
N PHE A 144 13.55 -11.39 7.25
CA PHE A 144 12.12 -11.06 7.28
C PHE A 144 11.75 -10.21 8.48
N TRP A 145 12.30 -10.52 9.66
CA TRP A 145 12.03 -9.74 10.86
C TRP A 145 12.54 -8.31 10.73
N THR A 146 13.71 -8.10 10.13
CA THR A 146 14.23 -6.77 9.81
C THR A 146 13.27 -5.99 8.91
N GLN A 147 12.75 -6.59 7.83
CA GLN A 147 11.77 -5.93 6.96
C GLN A 147 10.50 -5.51 7.75
N ARG A 148 10.01 -6.37 8.61
CA ARG A 148 8.86 -6.09 9.49
C ARG A 148 9.13 -4.93 10.44
N VAL A 149 10.32 -4.90 11.05
CA VAL A 149 10.72 -3.79 11.95
C VAL A 149 10.76 -2.46 11.19
N PHE A 150 11.29 -2.44 9.97
CA PHE A 150 11.26 -1.26 9.11
C PHE A 150 9.83 -0.83 8.77
N ALA A 151 8.96 -1.75 8.43
CA ALA A 151 7.56 -1.45 8.13
C ALA A 151 6.81 -0.93 9.37
N VAL A 152 7.04 -1.53 10.56
CA VAL A 152 6.49 -1.02 11.84
C VAL A 152 7.00 0.38 12.15
N ALA A 153 8.30 0.64 11.97
CA ALA A 153 8.86 1.98 12.14
C ALA A 153 8.22 2.99 11.18
N GLY A 154 7.99 2.61 9.92
CA GLY A 154 7.24 3.39 8.94
C GLY A 154 5.81 3.68 9.38
N ALA A 155 5.09 2.68 9.90
CA ALA A 155 3.73 2.85 10.41
C ALA A 155 3.67 3.82 11.61
N VAL A 156 4.61 3.72 12.55
CA VAL A 156 4.74 4.64 13.69
C VAL A 156 5.06 6.06 13.21
N ALA A 157 6.01 6.20 12.27
CA ALA A 157 6.35 7.49 11.68
C ALA A 157 5.16 8.10 10.93
N CYS A 158 4.35 7.28 10.24
CA CYS A 158 3.12 7.72 9.59
C CYS A 158 2.11 8.22 10.64
N THR A 159 1.92 7.53 11.77
CA THR A 159 1.05 7.97 12.86
C THR A 159 1.52 9.32 13.43
N ALA A 160 2.82 9.52 13.62
CA ALA A 160 3.37 10.81 14.04
C ALA A 160 3.06 11.92 13.00
N GLY A 161 3.18 11.62 11.71
CA GLY A 161 2.78 12.53 10.64
C GLY A 161 1.29 12.84 10.64
N VAL A 162 0.44 11.85 10.91
CA VAL A 162 -1.02 12.03 11.07
C VAL A 162 -1.34 12.95 12.27
N LEU A 163 -0.69 12.76 13.41
CA LEU A 163 -0.81 13.68 14.56
C LEU A 163 -0.43 15.11 14.17
N ARG A 164 0.61 15.28 13.35
CA ARG A 164 1.01 16.60 12.84
C ARG A 164 -0.02 17.19 11.89
N LEU A 165 -0.62 16.40 11.00
CA LEU A 165 -1.71 16.85 10.12
C LEU A 165 -2.96 17.29 10.90
N LEU A 166 -3.18 16.68 12.06
CA LEU A 166 -4.29 17.01 12.97
C LEU A 166 -3.93 18.08 14.01
N ALA A 167 -2.79 18.79 13.89
CA ALA A 167 -2.29 19.71 14.90
C ALA A 167 -3.31 20.80 15.32
N ASN A 168 -4.17 21.23 14.40
CA ASN A 168 -5.19 22.25 14.64
C ASN A 168 -6.54 21.66 15.13
N ALA A 169 -6.66 20.33 15.23
CA ALA A 169 -7.86 19.70 15.75
C ALA A 169 -7.85 19.68 17.30
N ALA A 170 -9.04 19.56 17.91
CA ALA A 170 -9.15 19.40 19.35
C ALA A 170 -8.37 18.16 19.83
N PRO A 171 -7.75 18.20 21.03
CA PRO A 171 -6.91 17.10 21.52
C PRO A 171 -7.61 15.73 21.52
N ALA A 172 -8.89 15.67 21.85
CA ALA A 172 -9.70 14.45 21.80
C ALA A 172 -9.80 13.90 20.37
N ALA A 173 -10.08 14.77 19.39
CA ALA A 173 -10.16 14.39 17.97
C ALA A 173 -8.80 13.95 17.42
N ARG A 174 -7.71 14.60 17.84
CA ARG A 174 -6.35 14.19 17.46
C ARG A 174 -6.00 12.80 17.96
N ARG A 175 -6.23 12.55 19.27
CA ARG A 175 -6.00 11.22 19.86
C ARG A 175 -6.87 10.17 19.20
N PHE A 176 -8.15 10.45 19.01
CA PHE A 176 -9.07 9.52 18.37
C PHE A 176 -8.65 9.19 16.93
N GLY A 177 -8.42 10.20 16.10
CA GLY A 177 -8.03 10.02 14.70
C GLY A 177 -6.69 9.28 14.56
N ALA A 178 -5.67 9.67 15.33
CA ALA A 178 -4.37 9.01 15.30
C ALA A 178 -4.45 7.55 15.77
N SER A 179 -5.24 7.26 16.83
CA SER A 179 -5.41 5.89 17.32
C SER A 179 -6.24 5.01 16.38
N LEU A 180 -7.25 5.57 15.69
CA LEU A 180 -7.98 4.86 14.64
C LEU A 180 -7.05 4.39 13.51
N PHE A 181 -6.07 5.22 13.13
CA PHE A 181 -5.04 4.82 12.18
C PHE A 181 -4.07 3.82 12.79
N ALA A 182 -3.46 4.17 13.94
CA ALA A 182 -2.38 3.39 14.57
C ALA A 182 -2.77 1.95 14.90
N PHE A 183 -4.00 1.75 15.38
CA PHE A 183 -4.54 0.46 15.79
C PHE A 183 -5.55 -0.14 14.80
N HIS A 184 -5.60 0.41 13.58
CA HIS A 184 -6.37 -0.20 12.51
C HIS A 184 -5.82 -1.61 12.21
N PRO A 185 -6.66 -2.65 12.11
CA PRO A 185 -6.17 -4.02 11.94
C PRO A 185 -5.28 -4.17 10.71
N LEU A 186 -5.62 -3.53 9.59
CA LEU A 186 -4.81 -3.59 8.37
C LEU A 186 -3.44 -2.92 8.59
N VAL A 187 -3.37 -1.80 9.32
CA VAL A 187 -2.10 -1.11 9.59
C VAL A 187 -1.17 -1.99 10.43
N LEU A 188 -1.69 -2.60 11.50
CA LEU A 188 -0.89 -3.51 12.34
C LEU A 188 -0.52 -4.79 11.60
N TRP A 189 -1.45 -5.36 10.84
CA TRP A 189 -1.23 -6.60 10.11
C TRP A 189 -0.17 -6.44 9.03
N GLU A 190 -0.34 -5.47 8.15
CA GLU A 190 0.53 -5.29 7.00
C GLU A 190 1.91 -4.71 7.36
N SER A 191 2.01 -3.94 8.46
CA SER A 191 3.31 -3.50 8.94
C SER A 191 4.07 -4.62 9.66
N ALA A 192 3.41 -5.33 10.57
CA ALA A 192 4.08 -6.25 11.49
C ALA A 192 4.18 -7.68 10.95
N ILE A 193 3.20 -8.16 10.21
CA ILE A 193 3.15 -9.52 9.67
C ILE A 193 3.53 -9.52 8.18
N GLY A 194 2.94 -8.60 7.40
CA GLY A 194 3.25 -8.42 5.98
C GLY A 194 4.65 -7.87 5.75
N GLY A 195 5.10 -6.92 6.56
CA GLY A 195 6.43 -6.29 6.42
C GLY A 195 6.56 -5.42 5.17
N HIS A 196 5.45 -4.81 4.71
CA HIS A 196 5.42 -4.06 3.45
C HIS A 196 6.12 -2.71 3.54
N ASN A 197 6.98 -2.41 2.56
CA ASN A 197 7.69 -1.14 2.40
C ASN A 197 6.75 0.04 2.16
N ASP A 198 5.50 -0.22 1.84
CA ASP A 198 4.43 0.76 1.69
C ASP A 198 4.31 1.72 2.87
N PHE A 199 4.60 1.26 4.10
CA PHE A 199 4.58 2.12 5.28
C PHE A 199 5.70 3.15 5.31
N LEU A 200 6.87 2.84 4.79
CA LEU A 200 7.96 3.81 4.66
C LEU A 200 7.63 4.85 3.59
N MET A 201 7.11 4.41 2.45
CA MET A 201 6.60 5.30 1.40
C MET A 201 5.51 6.23 1.97
N LEU A 202 4.52 5.65 2.67
CA LEU A 202 3.39 6.39 3.22
C LEU A 202 3.83 7.39 4.29
N ALA A 203 4.78 7.01 5.17
CA ALA A 203 5.36 7.91 6.15
C ALA A 203 5.98 9.13 5.47
N CYS A 204 6.82 8.92 4.46
CA CYS A 204 7.42 10.02 3.69
C CYS A 204 6.35 10.91 3.03
N ALA A 205 5.32 10.33 2.41
CA ALA A 205 4.24 11.08 1.78
C ALA A 205 3.41 11.88 2.81
N VAL A 206 3.02 11.27 3.93
CA VAL A 206 2.26 11.96 4.99
C VAL A 206 3.06 13.10 5.59
N TRP A 207 4.35 12.90 5.87
CA TRP A 207 5.22 13.95 6.36
C TRP A 207 5.46 15.06 5.34
N ALA A 208 5.51 14.75 4.04
CA ALA A 208 5.56 15.78 2.99
C ALA A 208 4.37 16.73 3.11
N PHE A 209 3.15 16.20 3.22
CA PHE A 209 1.94 17.03 3.40
C PHE A 209 1.86 17.69 4.78
N ALA A 210 2.37 17.06 5.83
CA ALA A 210 2.38 17.62 7.19
C ALA A 210 3.36 18.79 7.34
N THR A 211 4.34 18.91 6.47
CA THR A 211 5.40 19.94 6.53
C THR A 211 5.31 20.98 5.42
N VAL A 212 4.46 20.77 4.41
CA VAL A 212 4.43 21.56 3.16
C VAL A 212 4.33 23.07 3.36
N ASP A 213 3.50 23.51 4.31
CA ASP A 213 3.26 24.95 4.55
C ASP A 213 4.42 25.63 5.30
N ALA A 214 5.17 24.89 6.11
CA ALA A 214 6.26 25.43 6.90
C ALA A 214 7.65 25.21 6.26
N TYR A 215 7.81 24.08 5.55
CA TYR A 215 9.10 23.62 5.02
C TYR A 215 8.93 23.03 3.61
N PRO A 216 8.62 23.84 2.59
CA PRO A 216 8.31 23.36 1.24
C PRO A 216 9.44 22.55 0.59
N ILE A 217 10.70 22.93 0.84
CA ILE A 217 11.88 22.18 0.36
C ILE A 217 11.93 20.77 0.96
N LEU A 218 11.75 20.65 2.28
CA LEU A 218 11.70 19.36 2.96
C LEU A 218 10.52 18.53 2.45
N ALA A 219 9.37 19.14 2.23
CA ALA A 219 8.20 18.45 1.69
C ALA A 219 8.48 17.86 0.30
N GLY A 220 9.20 18.59 -0.56
CA GLY A 220 9.65 18.09 -1.88
C GLY A 220 10.58 16.88 -1.74
N ILE A 221 11.58 16.97 -0.87
CA ILE A 221 12.52 15.86 -0.60
C ILE A 221 11.78 14.62 -0.07
N LEU A 222 10.89 14.80 0.91
CA LEU A 222 10.10 13.71 1.50
C LEU A 222 9.19 13.03 0.47
N LEU A 223 8.51 13.82 -0.38
CA LEU A 223 7.71 13.23 -1.45
C LEU A 223 8.60 12.52 -2.48
N GLY A 224 9.78 13.06 -2.77
CA GLY A 224 10.80 12.40 -3.60
C GLY A 224 11.28 11.08 -3.01
N CYS A 225 11.49 11.00 -1.70
CA CYS A 225 11.79 9.74 -1.01
C CYS A 225 10.61 8.75 -1.13
N ALA A 226 9.37 9.22 -0.97
CA ALA A 226 8.20 8.36 -1.15
C ALA A 226 8.15 7.77 -2.56
N ILE A 227 8.38 8.58 -3.61
CA ILE A 227 8.46 8.13 -5.01
C ILE A 227 9.64 7.18 -5.21
N GLY A 228 10.78 7.46 -4.56
CA GLY A 228 11.97 6.61 -4.62
C GLY A 228 11.81 5.26 -3.90
N ILE A 229 10.81 5.10 -3.02
CA ILE A 229 10.43 3.82 -2.42
C ILE A 229 9.41 3.09 -3.30
N LYS A 230 8.41 3.80 -3.80
CA LYS A 230 7.36 3.26 -4.68
C LYS A 230 6.83 4.37 -5.58
N PHE A 231 6.67 4.14 -6.87
CA PHE A 231 6.44 5.23 -7.84
C PHE A 231 5.08 5.95 -7.72
N VAL A 232 4.10 5.32 -7.09
CA VAL A 232 2.72 5.84 -6.99
C VAL A 232 2.60 7.27 -6.47
N PRO A 233 3.36 7.72 -5.45
CA PRO A 233 3.26 9.09 -4.95
C PRO A 233 3.61 10.18 -5.97
N VAL A 234 4.13 9.84 -7.16
CA VAL A 234 4.33 10.80 -8.25
C VAL A 234 3.03 11.53 -8.63
N LEU A 235 1.88 10.85 -8.48
CA LEU A 235 0.56 11.42 -8.72
C LEU A 235 0.22 12.60 -7.77
N LEU A 236 0.93 12.71 -6.66
CA LEU A 236 0.72 13.74 -5.64
C LEU A 236 1.58 15.00 -5.87
N VAL A 237 2.60 14.92 -6.76
CA VAL A 237 3.52 16.04 -7.05
C VAL A 237 2.78 17.30 -7.49
N PRO A 238 1.84 17.25 -8.45
CA PRO A 238 1.13 18.45 -8.89
C PRO A 238 0.36 19.14 -7.75
N VAL A 239 -0.24 18.35 -6.85
CA VAL A 239 -0.99 18.88 -5.70
C VAL A 239 -0.07 19.57 -4.70
N LEU A 240 1.09 18.95 -4.40
CA LEU A 240 2.08 19.51 -3.49
C LEU A 240 2.61 20.84 -4.05
N VAL A 241 2.99 20.87 -5.32
CA VAL A 241 3.46 22.08 -6.04
C VAL A 241 2.40 23.17 -6.00
N ALA A 242 1.14 22.85 -6.34
CA ALA A 242 0.04 23.80 -6.31
C ALA A 242 -0.20 24.38 -4.91
N ARG A 243 -0.05 23.57 -3.86
CA ARG A 243 -0.15 24.03 -2.48
C ARG A 243 0.97 25.03 -2.16
N VAL A 244 2.22 24.70 -2.49
CA VAL A 244 3.38 25.56 -2.22
C VAL A 244 3.29 26.88 -2.99
N ILE A 245 2.95 26.86 -4.28
CA ILE A 245 2.74 28.08 -5.08
C ILE A 245 1.71 28.98 -4.40
N ARG A 246 0.64 28.41 -3.90
CA ARG A 246 -0.43 29.18 -3.26
C ARG A 246 -0.03 29.74 -1.90
N THR A 247 0.73 29.02 -1.07
CA THR A 247 1.04 29.40 0.32
C THR A 247 2.38 30.11 0.48
N SER A 248 3.24 30.03 -0.52
CA SER A 248 4.54 30.67 -0.57
C SER A 248 4.69 31.46 -1.88
N ASP A 249 5.33 30.87 -2.89
CA ASP A 249 5.58 31.49 -4.20
C ASP A 249 5.87 30.43 -5.28
N VAL A 250 5.98 30.89 -6.54
CA VAL A 250 6.22 30.02 -7.69
C VAL A 250 7.59 29.36 -7.64
N ALA A 251 8.63 30.07 -7.19
CA ALA A 251 9.99 29.54 -7.16
C ALA A 251 10.12 28.38 -6.16
N ASN A 252 9.56 28.54 -4.96
CA ASN A 252 9.49 27.49 -3.96
C ASN A 252 8.65 26.29 -4.45
N GLY A 253 7.55 26.55 -5.16
CA GLY A 253 6.73 25.49 -5.76
C GLY A 253 7.50 24.68 -6.81
N LEU A 254 8.19 25.34 -7.72
CA LEU A 254 9.01 24.68 -8.74
C LEU A 254 10.18 23.92 -8.11
N MET A 255 10.85 24.50 -7.11
CA MET A 255 11.92 23.81 -6.38
C MET A 255 11.41 22.57 -5.65
N CYS A 256 10.26 22.66 -4.98
CA CYS A 256 9.61 21.52 -4.33
C CYS A 256 9.33 20.40 -5.34
N GLY A 257 8.75 20.73 -6.50
CA GLY A 257 8.50 19.77 -7.58
C GLY A 257 9.79 19.16 -8.15
N ALA A 258 10.81 20.00 -8.38
CA ALA A 258 12.12 19.54 -8.87
C ALA A 258 12.79 18.56 -7.90
N LEU A 259 12.70 18.78 -6.58
CA LEU A 259 13.22 17.87 -5.58
C LEU A 259 12.39 16.59 -5.50
N ALA A 260 11.05 16.67 -5.58
CA ALA A 260 10.19 15.51 -5.56
C ALA A 260 10.46 14.55 -6.74
N LEU A 261 10.84 15.08 -7.90
CA LEU A 261 11.23 14.27 -9.07
C LEU A 261 12.74 13.97 -9.09
N GLY A 262 13.58 14.89 -8.62
CA GLY A 262 15.03 14.76 -8.63
C GLY A 262 15.56 13.68 -7.70
N VAL A 263 14.97 13.50 -6.52
CA VAL A 263 15.40 12.46 -5.57
C VAL A 263 15.28 11.05 -6.16
N PRO A 264 14.11 10.61 -6.71
CA PRO A 264 14.03 9.28 -7.32
C PRO A 264 14.93 9.15 -8.57
N LEU A 265 15.10 10.20 -9.37
CA LEU A 265 16.01 10.18 -10.52
C LEU A 265 17.46 10.03 -10.08
N ALA A 266 17.91 10.76 -9.05
CA ALA A 266 19.25 10.67 -8.52
C ALA A 266 19.53 9.28 -7.92
N THR A 267 18.57 8.70 -7.20
CA THR A 267 18.70 7.36 -6.64
C THR A 267 18.62 6.26 -7.70
N PHE A 268 18.02 6.54 -8.87
CA PHE A 268 17.98 5.60 -10.00
C PHE A 268 19.28 5.59 -10.83
N ALA A 269 20.05 6.67 -10.78
CA ALA A 269 21.26 6.82 -11.59
C ALA A 269 22.26 5.66 -11.47
N PRO A 270 22.54 5.06 -10.27
CA PRO A 270 23.46 3.92 -10.15
C PRO A 270 22.99 2.66 -10.88
N PHE A 271 21.69 2.53 -11.16
CA PHE A 271 21.10 1.37 -11.82
C PHE A 271 20.92 1.56 -13.32
N TRP A 272 21.17 2.77 -13.82
CA TRP A 272 20.94 3.10 -15.22
C TRP A 272 21.93 2.43 -16.16
N THR A 273 21.47 1.51 -16.98
CA THR A 273 22.24 0.80 -18.02
C THR A 273 21.64 0.99 -19.41
N GLY A 274 20.86 2.06 -19.60
CA GLY A 274 20.11 2.33 -20.82
C GLY A 274 18.62 2.02 -20.69
N THR A 275 17.88 2.07 -21.80
CA THR A 275 16.42 1.89 -21.82
C THR A 275 15.95 0.53 -21.30
N ALA A 276 16.81 -0.49 -21.36
CA ALA A 276 16.53 -1.81 -20.79
C ALA A 276 16.22 -1.77 -19.28
N THR A 277 16.76 -0.79 -18.56
CA THR A 277 16.49 -0.59 -17.12
C THR A 277 15.04 -0.16 -16.85
N LEU A 278 14.39 0.51 -17.80
CA LEU A 278 12.99 0.94 -17.67
C LEU A 278 11.99 -0.15 -18.10
N LEU A 279 12.44 -1.11 -18.91
CA LEU A 279 11.57 -2.12 -19.48
C LEU A 279 10.80 -2.93 -18.42
N PRO A 280 11.42 -3.39 -17.31
CA PRO A 280 10.71 -4.08 -16.25
C PRO A 280 9.62 -3.24 -15.60
N LEU A 281 9.86 -1.95 -15.39
CA LEU A 281 8.90 -1.02 -14.80
C LEU A 281 7.70 -0.80 -15.74
N LEU A 282 7.97 -0.63 -17.04
CA LEU A 282 6.95 -0.41 -18.06
C LEU A 282 6.14 -1.68 -18.37
N THR A 283 6.69 -2.86 -18.10
CA THR A 283 6.04 -4.15 -18.38
C THR A 283 5.61 -4.90 -17.11
N ALA A 284 5.73 -4.29 -15.94
CA ALA A 284 5.40 -4.92 -14.66
C ALA A 284 3.97 -5.44 -14.64
N GLU A 285 3.01 -4.62 -15.12
CA GLU A 285 1.60 -5.01 -15.23
C GLU A 285 1.39 -6.22 -16.15
N ALA A 286 2.09 -6.29 -17.27
CA ALA A 286 2.01 -7.41 -18.19
C ALA A 286 2.62 -8.70 -17.63
N ARG A 287 3.55 -8.60 -16.67
CA ARG A 287 4.23 -9.74 -16.05
C ARG A 287 3.51 -10.29 -14.83
N LEU A 288 2.81 -9.43 -14.09
CA LEU A 288 2.03 -9.85 -12.91
C LEU A 288 0.85 -10.77 -13.28
N GLY A 289 0.75 -11.13 -14.56
CA GLY A 289 -0.41 -11.82 -15.09
C GLY A 289 -1.64 -10.93 -14.89
N ILE A 290 -2.50 -10.86 -15.87
CA ILE A 290 -3.74 -10.10 -15.70
C ILE A 290 -4.56 -10.86 -14.65
N SER A 291 -4.35 -10.54 -13.40
CA SER A 291 -5.44 -10.62 -12.45
C SER A 291 -6.43 -9.56 -12.95
N PRO A 292 -7.59 -9.95 -13.50
CA PRO A 292 -8.47 -8.98 -14.08
C PRO A 292 -8.79 -7.97 -12.99
N THR A 293 -8.61 -6.68 -13.29
CA THR A 293 -9.12 -5.65 -12.39
C THR A 293 -10.54 -6.03 -12.04
N TRP A 294 -10.90 -5.85 -10.81
CA TRP A 294 -12.29 -5.98 -10.42
C TRP A 294 -13.20 -5.07 -11.28
N LEU A 295 -12.74 -3.89 -11.76
CA LEU A 295 -13.43 -3.07 -12.75
C LEU A 295 -13.45 -3.70 -14.16
N LEU A 296 -12.39 -4.41 -14.56
CA LEU A 296 -12.40 -5.20 -15.78
C LEU A 296 -13.30 -6.43 -15.64
N ASN A 297 -13.50 -6.94 -14.43
CA ASN A 297 -14.43 -8.03 -14.19
C ASN A 297 -15.89 -7.61 -14.34
N ILE A 298 -16.26 -6.33 -14.15
CA ILE A 298 -17.62 -5.86 -14.40
C ILE A 298 -18.05 -6.09 -15.87
N PRO A 299 -17.30 -5.70 -16.90
CA PRO A 299 -17.62 -6.05 -18.27
C PRO A 299 -17.60 -7.55 -18.56
N PHE A 300 -16.72 -8.33 -17.91
CA PHE A 300 -16.69 -9.78 -18.04
C PHE A 300 -17.89 -10.43 -17.36
N LEU A 301 -18.29 -9.96 -16.19
CA LEU A 301 -19.52 -10.36 -15.51
C LEU A 301 -20.77 -9.98 -16.32
N ALA A 302 -20.77 -8.80 -16.95
CA ALA A 302 -21.86 -8.33 -17.80
C ALA A 302 -21.98 -9.08 -19.14
N ARG A 303 -20.87 -9.61 -19.68
CA ARG A 303 -20.86 -10.45 -20.88
C ARG A 303 -21.25 -11.90 -20.62
N GLY A 304 -21.66 -12.17 -19.39
CA GLY A 304 -22.01 -13.52 -18.98
C GLY A 304 -20.78 -14.42 -18.82
N ILE A 305 -20.92 -15.31 -17.94
CA ILE A 305 -20.00 -16.34 -17.46
C ILE A 305 -19.33 -17.18 -18.59
N THR A 306 -19.72 -16.97 -19.85
CA THR A 306 -19.27 -17.70 -21.04
C THR A 306 -17.78 -17.52 -21.39
N ASN A 307 -17.07 -16.52 -20.80
CA ASN A 307 -15.64 -16.26 -21.04
C ASN A 307 -14.71 -16.66 -19.87
N LEU A 308 -15.22 -17.35 -18.90
CA LEU A 308 -14.47 -17.93 -17.77
C LEU A 308 -13.36 -18.95 -18.12
N PRO A 309 -13.27 -19.56 -19.32
CA PRO A 309 -12.11 -20.34 -19.72
C PRO A 309 -10.77 -19.58 -19.65
N ILE A 310 -10.79 -18.24 -19.57
CA ILE A 310 -9.58 -17.42 -19.46
C ILE A 310 -8.86 -17.67 -18.11
N ALA A 311 -9.61 -17.83 -17.03
CA ALA A 311 -9.04 -18.21 -15.73
C ALA A 311 -8.54 -19.67 -15.68
N ALA A 312 -8.96 -20.49 -16.63
CA ALA A 312 -8.60 -21.91 -16.75
C ALA A 312 -7.45 -22.17 -17.75
N GLY A 313 -6.71 -21.16 -18.19
CA GLY A 313 -5.48 -21.37 -18.98
C GLY A 313 -5.66 -21.49 -20.51
N MET A 314 -6.77 -21.05 -21.07
CA MET A 314 -6.97 -21.06 -22.53
C MET A 314 -6.45 -19.78 -23.20
N HIS A 315 -5.26 -19.86 -23.79
CA HIS A 315 -4.49 -18.73 -24.31
C HIS A 315 -5.01 -18.06 -25.60
N GLY A 316 -5.87 -18.66 -26.37
CA GLY A 316 -6.26 -18.17 -27.71
C GLY A 316 -7.30 -17.04 -27.73
N SER A 317 -8.28 -17.04 -26.84
CA SER A 317 -9.30 -15.98 -26.70
C SER A 317 -8.80 -14.79 -25.85
N TYR A 318 -7.68 -14.95 -25.19
CA TYR A 318 -7.02 -14.00 -24.33
C TYR A 318 -6.44 -12.80 -25.10
N LEU A 319 -5.80 -13.04 -26.27
CA LEU A 319 -5.22 -11.98 -27.10
C LEU A 319 -6.27 -11.02 -27.66
N ALA A 320 -7.46 -11.51 -28.01
CA ALA A 320 -8.56 -10.66 -28.45
C ALA A 320 -9.19 -9.83 -27.31
N SER A 321 -9.15 -10.34 -26.08
CA SER A 321 -9.59 -9.60 -24.89
C SER A 321 -8.57 -8.57 -24.41
N LEU A 322 -7.28 -8.78 -24.68
CA LEU A 322 -6.18 -7.86 -24.34
C LEU A 322 -6.33 -6.50 -25.03
N SER A 323 -6.73 -6.45 -26.30
CA SER A 323 -6.90 -5.19 -27.04
C SER A 323 -7.98 -4.29 -26.42
N TRP A 324 -9.10 -4.87 -25.99
CA TRP A 324 -10.15 -4.15 -25.28
C TRP A 324 -9.76 -3.84 -23.84
N GLY A 325 -8.99 -4.73 -23.19
CA GLY A 325 -8.42 -4.52 -21.88
C GLY A 325 -7.49 -3.31 -21.84
N HIS A 326 -6.59 -3.17 -22.80
CA HIS A 326 -5.71 -2.01 -22.91
C HIS A 326 -6.48 -0.71 -23.16
N LEU A 327 -7.46 -0.70 -24.07
CA LEU A 327 -8.29 0.49 -24.29
C LEU A 327 -9.02 0.92 -23.00
N PHE A 328 -9.57 -0.07 -22.28
CA PHE A 328 -10.25 0.20 -21.02
C PHE A 328 -9.27 0.71 -19.95
N GLN A 329 -8.06 0.15 -19.87
CA GLN A 329 -7.01 0.64 -18.97
C GLN A 329 -6.64 2.10 -19.27
N TYR A 330 -6.46 2.48 -20.55
CA TYR A 330 -6.23 3.88 -20.91
C TYR A 330 -7.37 4.81 -20.48
N VAL A 331 -8.63 4.35 -20.54
CA VAL A 331 -9.77 5.14 -20.06
C VAL A 331 -9.68 5.33 -18.54
N LEU A 332 -9.28 4.29 -17.80
CA LEU A 332 -9.09 4.36 -16.34
C LEU A 332 -7.92 5.28 -15.99
N ASP A 333 -6.80 5.21 -16.70
CA ASP A 333 -5.65 6.07 -16.51
C ASP A 333 -6.00 7.55 -16.77
N LEU A 334 -6.77 7.82 -17.82
CA LEU A 334 -7.30 9.16 -18.10
C LEU A 334 -8.27 9.63 -16.99
N ALA A 335 -9.06 8.74 -16.41
CA ALA A 335 -9.92 9.08 -15.28
C ALA A 335 -9.10 9.44 -14.03
N VAL A 336 -8.02 8.70 -13.73
CA VAL A 336 -7.08 9.06 -12.65
C VAL A 336 -6.45 10.42 -12.92
N LEU A 337 -5.96 10.65 -14.14
CA LEU A 337 -5.37 11.94 -14.54
C LEU A 337 -6.36 13.09 -14.36
N ALA A 338 -7.63 12.91 -14.76
CA ALA A 338 -8.69 13.90 -14.57
C ALA A 338 -8.93 14.21 -13.08
N VAL A 339 -8.89 13.17 -12.22
CA VAL A 339 -8.99 13.36 -10.75
C VAL A 339 -7.77 14.11 -10.22
N VAL A 340 -6.55 13.78 -10.65
CA VAL A 340 -5.31 14.50 -10.28
C VAL A 340 -5.42 15.98 -10.66
N ILE A 341 -5.80 16.30 -11.90
CA ILE A 341 -5.98 17.68 -12.37
C ILE A 341 -7.06 18.39 -11.53
N SER A 342 -8.22 17.75 -11.32
CA SER A 342 -9.32 18.33 -10.55
C SER A 342 -8.91 18.67 -9.12
N VAL A 343 -8.23 17.75 -8.43
CA VAL A 343 -7.74 17.96 -7.06
C VAL A 343 -6.67 19.04 -7.03
N THR A 344 -5.74 19.04 -7.98
CA THR A 344 -4.68 20.06 -8.11
C THR A 344 -5.28 21.46 -8.26
N VAL A 345 -6.24 21.62 -9.17
CA VAL A 345 -6.95 22.89 -9.37
C VAL A 345 -7.75 23.29 -8.13
N ALA A 346 -8.40 22.35 -7.46
CA ALA A 346 -9.14 22.64 -6.24
C ALA A 346 -8.20 23.14 -5.12
N VAL A 347 -7.04 22.50 -4.95
CA VAL A 347 -6.03 22.91 -3.94
C VAL A 347 -5.41 24.27 -4.32
N ALA A 348 -5.12 24.52 -5.57
CA ALA A 348 -4.68 25.84 -6.05
C ALA A 348 -5.71 26.93 -5.74
N ARG A 349 -7.01 26.61 -5.77
CA ARG A 349 -8.12 27.50 -5.42
C ARG A 349 -8.43 27.56 -3.92
N GLY A 350 -7.74 26.79 -3.08
CA GLY A 350 -7.88 26.84 -1.63
C GLY A 350 -8.58 25.67 -0.98
N ALA A 351 -8.87 24.62 -1.71
CA ALA A 351 -9.39 23.41 -1.10
C ALA A 351 -8.40 22.81 -0.10
N SER A 352 -8.93 22.12 0.88
CA SER A 352 -8.13 21.37 1.87
C SER A 352 -7.30 20.27 1.20
N LEU A 353 -6.10 20.02 1.73
CA LEU A 353 -5.26 18.89 1.34
C LEU A 353 -5.94 17.52 1.58
N ARG A 354 -7.00 17.44 2.38
CA ARG A 354 -7.82 16.23 2.53
C ARG A 354 -8.39 15.73 1.20
N THR A 355 -8.52 16.59 0.18
CA THR A 355 -8.97 16.18 -1.16
C THR A 355 -8.01 15.22 -1.88
N VAL A 356 -6.76 15.10 -1.43
CA VAL A 356 -5.74 14.15 -1.93
C VAL A 356 -6.23 12.71 -1.91
N TRP A 357 -7.06 12.34 -0.93
CA TRP A 357 -7.59 10.97 -0.83
C TRP A 357 -8.44 10.55 -2.02
N ARG A 358 -8.98 11.50 -2.78
CA ARG A 358 -9.67 11.23 -4.04
C ARG A 358 -8.73 10.64 -5.10
N ILE A 359 -7.49 11.15 -5.17
CA ILE A 359 -6.46 10.63 -6.09
C ILE A 359 -6.10 9.20 -5.70
N VAL A 360 -5.79 8.99 -4.41
CA VAL A 360 -5.41 7.68 -3.89
C VAL A 360 -6.53 6.66 -4.12
N THR A 361 -7.78 7.05 -3.84
CA THR A 361 -8.95 6.18 -4.07
C THR A 361 -9.12 5.87 -5.55
N ALA A 362 -9.09 6.89 -6.42
CA ALA A 362 -9.22 6.69 -7.86
C ALA A 362 -8.14 5.74 -8.39
N PHE A 363 -6.89 5.93 -7.94
CA PHE A 363 -5.79 5.07 -8.35
C PHE A 363 -5.98 3.63 -7.88
N ILE A 364 -6.31 3.37 -6.60
CA ILE A 364 -6.55 2.01 -6.10
C ILE A 364 -7.69 1.34 -6.90
N TRP A 365 -8.72 2.11 -7.25
CA TRP A 365 -9.85 1.59 -8.01
C TRP A 365 -9.52 1.23 -9.46
N THR A 366 -8.46 1.78 -10.01
CA THR A 366 -8.03 1.53 -11.40
C THR A 366 -6.91 0.51 -11.50
N LEU A 367 -6.36 0.05 -10.37
CA LEU A 367 -5.31 -0.96 -10.38
C LEU A 367 -5.79 -2.28 -11.01
N PRO A 368 -4.94 -2.95 -11.79
CA PRO A 368 -5.22 -4.27 -12.37
C PRO A 368 -5.47 -5.34 -11.31
N SER A 369 -4.79 -5.25 -10.18
CA SER A 369 -4.97 -6.10 -9.00
C SER A 369 -4.97 -5.24 -7.75
N VAL A 370 -5.92 -5.45 -6.85
CA VAL A 370 -5.98 -4.74 -5.56
C VAL A 370 -5.62 -5.72 -4.46
N ASN A 371 -4.38 -5.67 -4.05
CA ASN A 371 -3.92 -6.39 -2.88
C ASN A 371 -4.28 -5.63 -1.59
N SER A 372 -4.39 -6.35 -0.46
CA SER A 372 -4.73 -5.75 0.83
C SER A 372 -3.80 -4.60 1.22
N TRP A 373 -2.50 -4.75 0.95
CA TRP A 373 -1.50 -3.72 1.29
C TRP A 373 -1.60 -2.45 0.44
N TYR A 374 -2.22 -2.45 -0.73
CA TYR A 374 -2.49 -1.21 -1.48
C TYR A 374 -3.54 -0.33 -0.80
N VAL A 375 -4.45 -0.93 -0.04
CA VAL A 375 -5.46 -0.19 0.72
C VAL A 375 -4.83 0.65 1.85
N ILE A 376 -3.61 0.28 2.31
CA ILE A 376 -2.83 1.05 3.30
C ILE A 376 -2.66 2.51 2.86
N TRP A 377 -2.50 2.77 1.55
CA TRP A 377 -2.27 4.13 1.04
C TRP A 377 -3.42 5.08 1.36
N LEU A 378 -4.62 4.54 1.58
CA LEU A 378 -5.80 5.31 1.96
C LEU A 378 -5.98 5.44 3.48
N MET A 379 -5.28 4.62 4.28
CA MET A 379 -5.51 4.53 5.73
C MET A 379 -5.33 5.85 6.49
N PRO A 380 -4.41 6.78 6.15
CA PRO A 380 -4.35 8.05 6.86
C PRO A 380 -5.65 8.88 6.79
N ALA A 381 -6.52 8.64 5.79
CA ALA A 381 -7.84 9.27 5.72
C ALA A 381 -8.74 8.92 6.91
N VAL A 382 -8.56 7.75 7.52
CA VAL A 382 -9.31 7.27 8.70
C VAL A 382 -9.25 8.28 9.84
N ALA A 383 -8.12 8.95 9.99
CA ALA A 383 -7.88 9.89 11.09
C ALA A 383 -8.74 11.16 11.04
N PHE A 384 -9.32 11.50 9.89
CA PHE A 384 -10.11 12.73 9.73
C PHE A 384 -11.59 12.55 10.12
N GLY A 385 -12.07 11.32 10.28
CA GLY A 385 -13.44 11.03 10.75
C GLY A 385 -14.57 11.48 9.81
N ASP A 386 -14.23 11.93 8.60
CA ASP A 386 -15.20 12.31 7.57
C ASP A 386 -15.69 11.08 6.77
N ALA A 387 -16.48 11.31 5.72
CA ALA A 387 -16.98 10.21 4.90
C ALA A 387 -15.87 9.41 4.21
N TRP A 388 -14.76 10.06 3.87
CA TRP A 388 -13.60 9.38 3.31
C TRP A 388 -12.88 8.53 4.37
N GLY A 389 -12.79 9.05 5.60
CA GLY A 389 -12.24 8.30 6.72
C GLY A 389 -13.10 7.08 7.05
N THR A 390 -14.43 7.22 7.04
CA THR A 390 -15.36 6.09 7.24
C THR A 390 -15.21 5.05 6.12
N TYR A 391 -15.13 5.50 4.86
CA TYR A 391 -14.90 4.64 3.72
C TYR A 391 -13.56 3.89 3.86
N ALA A 392 -12.47 4.60 4.15
CA ALA A 392 -11.14 4.03 4.30
C ALA A 392 -11.09 2.99 5.42
N TRP A 393 -11.74 3.27 6.55
CA TRP A 393 -11.77 2.35 7.68
C TRP A 393 -12.43 1.01 7.31
N TRP A 394 -13.60 1.05 6.69
CA TRP A 394 -14.29 -0.18 6.28
C TRP A 394 -13.59 -0.89 5.13
N PHE A 395 -13.05 -0.14 4.19
CA PHE A 395 -12.29 -0.71 3.09
C PHE A 395 -11.07 -1.47 3.62
N GLY A 396 -10.31 -0.87 4.54
CA GLY A 396 -9.18 -1.53 5.19
C GLY A 396 -9.60 -2.72 6.06
N ALA A 397 -10.70 -2.61 6.82
CA ALA A 397 -11.18 -3.71 7.65
C ALA A 397 -11.61 -4.93 6.82
N LEU A 398 -12.13 -4.70 5.62
CA LEU A 398 -12.54 -5.77 4.71
C LEU A 398 -11.38 -6.29 3.83
N ALA A 399 -10.27 -5.55 3.75
CA ALA A 399 -9.11 -5.91 2.92
C ALA A 399 -8.51 -7.28 3.26
N ALA A 400 -8.59 -7.69 4.52
CA ALA A 400 -8.12 -9.02 4.95
C ALA A 400 -8.86 -10.19 4.30
N LEU A 401 -10.07 -9.97 3.76
CA LEU A 401 -10.80 -11.00 3.03
C LEU A 401 -10.05 -11.43 1.75
N HIS A 402 -9.15 -10.58 1.25
CA HIS A 402 -8.24 -10.93 0.16
C HIS A 402 -7.44 -12.19 0.48
N TYR A 403 -6.93 -12.32 1.69
CA TYR A 403 -6.16 -13.50 2.12
C TYR A 403 -6.94 -14.81 2.15
N ALA A 404 -8.26 -14.75 2.37
CA ALA A 404 -9.11 -15.95 2.30
C ALA A 404 -9.18 -16.50 0.88
N VAL A 405 -8.95 -15.65 -0.08
CA VAL A 405 -9.04 -15.95 -1.50
C VAL A 405 -7.70 -16.44 -2.03
N ASP A 406 -6.61 -15.72 -1.76
CA ASP A 406 -5.26 -16.09 -2.18
C ASP A 406 -4.80 -17.41 -1.58
N SER A 407 -5.33 -17.80 -0.40
CA SER A 407 -5.00 -19.05 0.24
C SER A 407 -5.57 -20.30 -0.47
N GLY A 408 -6.17 -20.16 -1.66
CA GLY A 408 -6.76 -21.27 -2.40
C GLY A 408 -8.04 -21.86 -1.78
N ALA A 409 -8.60 -21.16 -0.78
CA ALA A 409 -9.82 -21.59 -0.09
C ALA A 409 -11.04 -21.65 -1.02
N VAL A 410 -10.95 -21.00 -2.19
CA VAL A 410 -12.00 -20.99 -3.21
C VAL A 410 -11.41 -21.55 -4.50
N GLY A 411 -11.50 -22.88 -4.69
CA GLY A 411 -10.94 -23.57 -5.85
C GLY A 411 -11.85 -23.56 -7.06
N GLY A 412 -11.24 -23.58 -8.27
CA GLY A 412 -11.92 -23.73 -9.54
C GLY A 412 -12.59 -22.48 -10.10
N VAL A 413 -13.23 -22.63 -11.27
CA VAL A 413 -13.86 -21.52 -12.04
C VAL A 413 -15.00 -20.85 -11.26
N SER A 414 -15.81 -21.63 -10.55
CA SER A 414 -16.87 -21.12 -9.66
C SER A 414 -16.31 -20.28 -8.50
N GLY A 415 -15.13 -20.65 -8.03
CA GLY A 415 -14.40 -19.92 -7.02
C GLY A 415 -13.91 -18.57 -7.52
N ALA A 416 -13.32 -18.50 -8.71
CA ALA A 416 -12.84 -17.24 -9.30
C ALA A 416 -13.99 -16.23 -9.52
N VAL A 417 -15.20 -16.71 -9.89
CA VAL A 417 -16.38 -15.84 -10.04
C VAL A 417 -16.92 -15.36 -8.70
N ALA A 418 -17.06 -16.28 -7.75
CA ALA A 418 -17.50 -15.93 -6.40
C ALA A 418 -16.52 -14.93 -5.76
N TRP A 419 -15.24 -15.08 -6.05
CA TRP A 419 -14.17 -14.19 -5.66
C TRP A 419 -14.31 -12.79 -6.26
N ALA A 420 -14.37 -12.67 -7.59
CA ALA A 420 -14.53 -11.40 -8.27
C ALA A 420 -15.80 -10.66 -7.81
N ALA A 421 -16.90 -11.39 -7.61
CA ALA A 421 -18.15 -10.83 -7.12
C ALA A 421 -18.04 -10.38 -5.64
N SER A 422 -17.42 -11.17 -4.78
CA SER A 422 -17.27 -10.83 -3.36
C SER A 422 -16.32 -9.65 -3.17
N ILE A 423 -15.22 -9.57 -3.91
CA ILE A 423 -14.33 -8.40 -3.88
C ILE A 423 -15.08 -7.16 -4.35
N THR A 424 -15.79 -7.21 -5.47
CA THR A 424 -16.49 -6.05 -6.00
C THR A 424 -17.58 -5.57 -5.04
N VAL A 425 -18.37 -6.48 -4.50
CA VAL A 425 -19.51 -6.12 -3.64
C VAL A 425 -19.05 -5.79 -2.21
N VAL A 426 -18.23 -6.65 -1.60
CA VAL A 426 -17.86 -6.54 -0.19
C VAL A 426 -16.73 -5.54 0.01
N PHE A 427 -15.72 -5.57 -0.84
CA PHE A 427 -14.52 -4.75 -0.72
C PHE A 427 -14.76 -3.29 -1.10
N MET A 428 -15.58 -3.04 -2.10
CA MET A 428 -15.75 -1.71 -2.65
C MET A 428 -17.18 -1.18 -2.49
N GLY A 429 -18.19 -2.00 -2.73
CA GLY A 429 -19.60 -1.59 -2.64
C GLY A 429 -20.02 -1.31 -1.21
N LEU A 430 -19.75 -2.22 -0.30
CA LEU A 430 -20.18 -2.10 1.11
C LEU A 430 -19.62 -0.87 1.82
N PRO A 431 -18.29 -0.55 1.73
CA PRO A 431 -17.73 0.67 2.31
C PRO A 431 -18.39 1.95 1.78
N ILE A 432 -18.76 1.98 0.49
CA ILE A 432 -19.47 3.12 -0.11
C ILE A 432 -20.86 3.26 0.54
N VAL A 433 -21.62 2.17 0.63
CA VAL A 433 -22.96 2.17 1.21
C VAL A 433 -22.92 2.64 2.66
N ILE A 434 -21.94 2.16 3.44
CA ILE A 434 -21.74 2.58 4.83
C ILE A 434 -21.39 4.07 4.91
N ALA A 435 -20.46 4.56 4.06
CA ALA A 435 -20.06 5.95 4.03
C ALA A 435 -21.23 6.89 3.63
N LEU A 436 -22.04 6.48 2.67
CA LEU A 436 -23.25 7.21 2.27
C LEU A 436 -24.33 7.20 3.37
N GLY A 437 -24.49 6.08 4.07
CA GLY A 437 -25.39 5.96 5.22
C GLY A 437 -24.98 6.86 6.38
N ALA A 438 -23.67 6.96 6.64
CA ALA A 438 -23.12 7.86 7.67
C ALA A 438 -23.40 9.35 7.38
N ARG A 439 -23.38 9.76 6.10
CA ARG A 439 -23.71 11.14 5.69
C ARG A 439 -25.16 11.54 5.95
N ARG A 440 -26.08 10.59 5.99
CA ARG A 440 -27.53 10.84 6.12
C ARG A 440 -28.00 11.00 7.57
N ARG A 441 -27.13 10.86 8.57
CA ARG A 441 -27.51 11.05 9.99
C ARG A 441 -27.49 12.54 10.32
N PRO A 442 -28.68 13.17 10.70
CA PRO A 442 -28.80 14.63 10.85
C PRO A 442 -27.98 15.26 11.98
N GLY A 443 -27.39 14.49 12.88
CA GLY A 443 -26.59 15.01 14.00
C GLY A 443 -25.11 15.30 13.71
N ALA A 444 -24.57 14.83 12.60
CA ALA A 444 -23.14 14.96 12.31
C ALA A 444 -22.72 16.35 11.72
N GLN A 445 -23.70 17.17 11.30
CA GLN A 445 -23.40 18.45 10.65
C GLN A 445 -23.20 19.61 11.65
N HIS A 446 -23.74 19.53 12.89
CA HIS A 446 -23.61 20.62 13.86
C HIS A 446 -22.24 20.69 14.56
N GLU A 447 -21.51 19.58 14.67
CA GLU A 447 -20.16 19.60 15.27
C GLU A 447 -19.06 20.09 14.29
N GLN A 448 -19.32 20.01 12.98
CA GLN A 448 -18.32 20.44 11.97
C GLN A 448 -18.36 21.94 11.67
N ALA A 449 -19.46 22.63 11.95
CA ALA A 449 -19.61 24.08 11.72
C ALA A 449 -18.81 24.95 12.70
N HIS A 450 -18.32 24.38 13.82
CA HIS A 450 -17.52 25.09 14.83
C HIS A 450 -16.02 24.78 14.78
N ALA A 451 -15.56 24.00 13.77
CA ALA A 451 -14.16 23.62 13.60
C ALA A 451 -13.56 24.12 12.27
N GLY A 452 -14.21 25.10 11.62
CA GLY A 452 -13.74 25.75 10.40
C GLY A 452 -12.82 26.95 10.69
#